data_bd292ac27ac82a2ba1d9eba0ae6d46d2
#
_entry.id   bd292ac27ac82a2ba1d9eba0ae6d46d2
#
_cell.length_a   1.000
_cell.length_b   1.000
_cell.length_c   1.000
_cell.angle_alpha   90.00
_cell.angle_beta   90.00
_cell.angle_gamma   90.00
#
_symmetry.space_group_name_H-M   'P 1'
#
loop_
_entity.id
_entity.type
_entity.pdbx_description
1 polymer ?
#
loop_
_entity_poly.entity_id
_entity_poly.type
_entity_poly.pdbx_seq_one_letter_code
_entity_poly.pdbx_strand_id
1 'polypeptide(L)'
;MSQFTPEWLIKINGSTVTDYTLSNLSITSGRTDIFSQPQAGYANIQLLNLDNSNVLTFDVNKQLTIEIKNSAGTFIPIFGGWISDTSTFVQNAGSVGLTTVINITALGALSRLQRIDTLGVLPKEFEGDQILQLLQENLAGAWTDVSPAQTWAAYDPTTTWANAENQGVGDVDTPGAYEMRSRSSSLANLYALISTIADSALGYIFEDSNGNIGYADTFHRSTYLAANGYVNLDANHALWSGIRSSKAIGDVRNKLVTNYGASGSSVYTSEDLTSQATYGVYETTATSLLHNTADVEDVADRYIAMRATPYDKFETITFALGNSEIDDSDRDNLLGVFMGMPIQIDNLPDDIAGGVFTGFVEGWTFQASYNGLSVAINASPVAFNTPATRWQDVSASESWSTISGTLTWINAIGAVA
;
A
#
# COMPACT_ATOMS: atom_id res chain seq x y z
N MET A 1 -13.24 -28.10 11.54
CA MET A 1 -12.80 -26.73 11.78
C MET A 1 -14.00 -25.91 12.17
N SER A 2 -13.88 -25.02 13.15
CA SER A 2 -14.98 -24.13 13.54
C SER A 2 -15.12 -23.02 12.49
N GLN A 3 -16.34 -22.64 12.17
CA GLN A 3 -16.59 -21.49 11.29
C GLN A 3 -16.03 -20.23 11.97
N PHE A 4 -15.23 -19.46 11.24
CA PHE A 4 -14.73 -18.18 11.72
C PHE A 4 -15.88 -17.18 11.80
N THR A 5 -16.08 -16.63 13.00
CA THR A 5 -17.05 -15.57 13.23
C THR A 5 -16.28 -14.30 13.56
N PRO A 6 -16.34 -13.26 12.71
CA PRO A 6 -15.60 -12.03 12.96
C PRO A 6 -16.09 -11.31 14.21
N GLU A 7 -15.17 -10.99 15.11
CA GLU A 7 -15.42 -10.14 16.27
C GLU A 7 -14.77 -8.77 16.00
N TRP A 8 -15.55 -7.71 16.14
CA TRP A 8 -15.18 -6.35 15.81
C TRP A 8 -14.97 -5.49 17.03
N LEU A 9 -14.00 -4.59 16.95
CA LEU A 9 -13.80 -3.52 17.92
C LEU A 9 -13.69 -2.18 17.18
N ILE A 10 -14.70 -1.36 17.35
CA ILE A 10 -14.76 -0.02 16.75
C ILE A 10 -14.49 0.99 17.85
N LYS A 11 -13.55 1.90 17.61
CA LYS A 11 -13.23 2.98 18.55
C LYS A 11 -13.39 4.32 17.85
N ILE A 12 -13.99 5.26 18.55
CA ILE A 12 -14.10 6.65 18.13
C ILE A 12 -13.39 7.51 19.16
N ASN A 13 -12.40 8.27 18.70
CA ASN A 13 -11.55 9.09 19.56
C ASN A 13 -10.97 8.31 20.75
N GLY A 14 -10.53 7.06 20.49
CA GLY A 14 -9.98 6.13 21.48
C GLY A 14 -11.02 5.41 22.37
N SER A 15 -12.29 5.80 22.31
CA SER A 15 -13.35 5.16 23.10
C SER A 15 -14.06 4.07 22.32
N THR A 16 -14.18 2.89 22.91
CA THR A 16 -14.89 1.76 22.30
C THR A 16 -16.36 2.08 22.14
N VAL A 17 -16.89 1.80 20.96
CA VAL A 17 -18.33 1.85 20.66
C VAL A 17 -18.97 0.57 21.16
N THR A 18 -19.79 0.65 22.18
CA THR A 18 -20.56 -0.47 22.75
C THR A 18 -22.03 -0.35 22.40
N ASP A 19 -22.76 -1.47 22.53
CA ASP A 19 -24.22 -1.52 22.37
C ASP A 19 -24.77 -1.22 20.96
N TYR A 20 -23.93 -1.47 19.96
CA TYR A 20 -24.28 -1.39 18.52
C TYR A 20 -23.91 -2.67 17.81
N THR A 21 -24.72 -3.06 16.85
CA THR A 21 -24.44 -4.20 16.00
C THR A 21 -23.91 -3.70 14.65
N LEU A 22 -22.72 -4.16 14.27
CA LEU A 22 -22.19 -3.93 12.92
C LEU A 22 -23.02 -4.74 11.93
N SER A 23 -23.71 -4.07 11.01
CA SER A 23 -24.52 -4.74 9.98
C SER A 23 -23.83 -4.80 8.63
N ASN A 24 -23.03 -3.79 8.31
CA ASN A 24 -22.27 -3.72 7.07
C ASN A 24 -20.98 -2.92 7.27
N LEU A 25 -19.91 -3.37 6.60
CA LEU A 25 -18.62 -2.69 6.59
C LEU A 25 -17.99 -2.86 5.21
N SER A 26 -17.49 -1.78 4.65
CA SER A 26 -16.63 -1.80 3.48
C SER A 26 -15.43 -0.89 3.72
N ILE A 27 -14.23 -1.43 3.57
CA ILE A 27 -12.97 -0.69 3.70
C ILE A 27 -12.20 -0.87 2.40
N THR A 28 -11.73 0.21 1.81
CA THR A 28 -10.85 0.17 0.63
C THR A 28 -9.61 0.98 0.94
N SER A 29 -8.44 0.41 0.68
CA SER A 29 -7.12 1.03 0.92
C SER A 29 -6.13 0.67 -0.18
N GLY A 30 -5.06 1.45 -0.28
CA GLY A 30 -4.00 1.26 -1.26
C GLY A 30 -4.31 1.93 -2.62
N ARG A 31 -3.78 1.33 -3.70
CA ARG A 31 -3.94 1.82 -5.08
C ARG A 31 -4.42 0.71 -6.01
N THR A 32 -5.00 1.08 -7.13
CA THR A 32 -5.52 0.12 -8.12
C THR A 32 -4.45 -0.35 -9.11
N ASP A 33 -3.40 0.44 -9.28
CA ASP A 33 -2.30 0.12 -10.20
C ASP A 33 -0.99 0.74 -9.69
N ILE A 34 0.12 0.28 -10.25
CA ILE A 34 1.48 0.67 -9.85
C ILE A 34 1.93 2.02 -10.46
N PHE A 35 1.17 2.59 -11.37
CA PHE A 35 1.54 3.81 -12.09
C PHE A 35 1.07 5.10 -11.39
N SER A 36 0.25 4.96 -10.36
CA SER A 36 -0.31 6.08 -9.59
C SER A 36 0.08 5.99 -8.11
N GLN A 37 0.18 7.14 -7.46
CA GLN A 37 0.30 7.18 -6.00
C GLN A 37 -1.01 6.75 -5.34
N PRO A 38 -0.96 6.11 -4.17
CA PRO A 38 -2.15 5.72 -3.42
C PRO A 38 -3.01 6.92 -3.06
N GLN A 39 -4.31 6.74 -3.19
CA GLN A 39 -5.29 7.70 -2.68
C GLN A 39 -5.65 7.36 -1.23
N ALA A 40 -6.26 8.31 -0.53
CA ALA A 40 -6.78 8.03 0.80
C ALA A 40 -7.78 6.86 0.76
N GLY A 41 -7.56 5.90 1.64
CA GLY A 41 -8.53 4.84 1.88
C GLY A 41 -9.83 5.39 2.45
N TYR A 42 -10.86 4.58 2.43
CA TYR A 42 -12.13 4.94 3.02
C TYR A 42 -12.82 3.74 3.66
N ALA A 43 -13.58 4.00 4.69
CA ALA A 43 -14.43 3.03 5.35
C ALA A 43 -15.88 3.52 5.36
N ASN A 44 -16.79 2.64 4.96
CA ASN A 44 -18.23 2.83 5.13
C ASN A 44 -18.74 1.80 6.14
N ILE A 45 -19.36 2.27 7.21
CA ILE A 45 -19.83 1.45 8.32
C ILE A 45 -21.31 1.67 8.49
N GLN A 46 -22.05 0.60 8.69
CA GLN A 46 -23.44 0.68 9.12
C GLN A 46 -23.61 0.01 10.48
N LEU A 47 -24.05 0.79 11.47
CA LEU A 47 -24.33 0.35 12.82
C LEU A 47 -25.83 0.35 13.10
N LEU A 48 -26.30 -0.69 13.77
CA LEU A 48 -27.69 -0.83 14.23
C LEU A 48 -27.77 -0.63 15.73
N ASN A 49 -28.62 0.29 16.15
CA ASN A 49 -29.06 0.42 17.53
C ASN A 49 -30.46 -0.23 17.64
N LEU A 50 -30.50 -1.44 18.17
CA LEU A 50 -31.69 -2.29 18.08
C LEU A 50 -32.80 -1.88 19.05
N ASP A 51 -32.45 -1.32 20.19
CA ASP A 51 -33.39 -0.96 21.25
C ASP A 51 -33.51 0.56 21.46
N ASN A 52 -32.76 1.33 20.69
CA ASN A 52 -32.70 2.78 20.81
C ASN A 52 -32.36 3.31 22.23
N SER A 53 -31.76 2.44 23.07
CA SER A 53 -31.42 2.76 24.44
C SER A 53 -30.18 3.64 24.56
N ASN A 54 -29.32 3.61 23.56
CA ASN A 54 -28.06 4.35 23.54
C ASN A 54 -28.11 5.52 22.55
N VAL A 55 -27.70 6.68 23.02
CA VAL A 55 -27.51 7.86 22.18
C VAL A 55 -26.01 8.02 21.98
N LEU A 56 -25.50 7.57 20.83
CA LEU A 56 -24.15 7.93 20.41
C LEU A 56 -24.20 9.21 19.61
N THR A 57 -23.46 10.18 20.05
CA THR A 57 -23.12 11.35 19.26
C THR A 57 -21.85 11.06 18.48
N PHE A 58 -22.02 10.60 17.25
CA PHE A 58 -20.92 10.54 16.29
C PHE A 58 -20.73 11.93 15.70
N ASP A 59 -19.56 12.49 15.91
CA ASP A 59 -19.22 13.79 15.38
C ASP A 59 -18.20 13.62 14.24
N VAL A 60 -18.29 14.50 13.24
CA VAL A 60 -17.34 14.54 12.13
C VAL A 60 -15.96 14.97 12.63
N ASN A 61 -14.94 14.62 11.87
CA ASN A 61 -13.53 14.89 12.16
C ASN A 61 -13.03 14.26 13.50
N LYS A 62 -13.66 13.18 13.94
CA LYS A 62 -13.16 12.34 15.03
C LYS A 62 -12.39 11.17 14.47
N GLN A 63 -11.33 10.78 15.18
CA GLN A 63 -10.56 9.59 14.81
C GLN A 63 -11.46 8.35 14.92
N LEU A 64 -11.38 7.49 13.92
CA LEU A 64 -12.04 6.19 13.87
C LEU A 64 -10.97 5.11 13.67
N THR A 65 -11.02 4.07 14.52
CA THR A 65 -10.25 2.85 14.30
C THR A 65 -11.20 1.65 14.27
N ILE A 66 -10.92 0.73 13.34
CA ILE A 66 -11.65 -0.53 13.19
C ILE A 66 -10.65 -1.65 13.37
N GLU A 67 -10.90 -2.48 14.34
CA GLU A 67 -10.07 -3.64 14.66
C GLU A 67 -10.91 -4.92 14.53
N ILE A 68 -10.25 -6.01 14.18
CA ILE A 68 -10.85 -7.34 14.10
C ILE A 68 -10.01 -8.33 14.90
N LYS A 69 -10.67 -9.29 15.52
CA LYS A 69 -10.00 -10.31 16.31
C LYS A 69 -9.41 -11.40 15.39
N ASN A 70 -8.13 -11.63 15.51
CA ASN A 70 -7.42 -12.69 14.77
C ASN A 70 -7.59 -14.08 15.44
N SER A 71 -6.98 -15.11 14.84
CA SER A 71 -7.06 -16.50 15.35
C SER A 71 -6.43 -16.65 16.74
N ALA A 72 -5.43 -15.84 17.08
CA ALA A 72 -4.80 -15.82 18.40
C ALA A 72 -5.65 -15.10 19.47
N GLY A 73 -6.82 -14.55 19.10
CA GLY A 73 -7.70 -13.82 20.01
C GLY A 73 -7.28 -12.37 20.25
N THR A 74 -6.35 -11.83 19.47
CA THR A 74 -5.88 -10.44 19.57
C THR A 74 -6.62 -9.56 18.57
N PHE A 75 -7.03 -8.37 18.98
CA PHE A 75 -7.57 -7.38 18.06
C PHE A 75 -6.44 -6.71 17.30
N ILE A 76 -6.53 -6.77 15.97
CA ILE A 76 -5.59 -6.13 15.04
C ILE A 76 -6.31 -5.04 14.26
N PRO A 77 -5.68 -3.88 14.02
CA PRO A 77 -6.27 -2.80 13.26
C PRO A 77 -6.35 -3.17 11.78
N ILE A 78 -7.48 -2.87 11.15
CA ILE A 78 -7.67 -3.02 9.70
C ILE A 78 -8.01 -1.69 9.03
N PHE A 79 -8.33 -0.66 9.81
CA PHE A 79 -8.54 0.70 9.33
C PHE A 79 -8.34 1.72 10.44
N GLY A 80 -7.61 2.79 10.11
CA GLY A 80 -7.47 4.01 10.90
C GLY A 80 -7.71 5.24 10.04
N GLY A 81 -8.54 6.15 10.52
CA GLY A 81 -8.88 7.35 9.76
C GLY A 81 -9.74 8.32 10.55
N TRP A 82 -10.44 9.21 9.85
CA TRP A 82 -11.30 10.23 10.44
C TRP A 82 -12.68 10.23 9.82
N ILE A 83 -13.68 10.38 10.66
CA ILE A 83 -15.08 10.46 10.24
C ILE A 83 -15.27 11.71 9.38
N SER A 84 -15.66 11.51 8.11
CA SER A 84 -16.02 12.60 7.19
C SER A 84 -17.50 12.92 7.26
N ASP A 85 -18.34 11.88 7.32
CA ASP A 85 -19.78 12.01 7.24
C ASP A 85 -20.47 11.02 8.17
N THR A 86 -21.59 11.45 8.72
CA THR A 86 -22.50 10.60 9.48
C THR A 86 -23.94 10.84 9.05
N SER A 87 -24.73 9.79 8.97
CA SER A 87 -26.17 9.90 8.78
C SER A 87 -26.91 8.92 9.64
N THR A 88 -28.02 9.37 10.22
CA THR A 88 -28.86 8.55 11.09
C THR A 88 -30.29 8.54 10.57
N PHE A 89 -30.88 7.37 10.46
CA PHE A 89 -32.28 7.23 10.14
C PHE A 89 -32.94 6.19 11.04
N VAL A 90 -34.22 6.38 11.27
CA VAL A 90 -35.03 5.46 12.09
C VAL A 90 -35.69 4.46 11.15
N GLN A 91 -35.43 3.18 11.40
CA GLN A 91 -36.11 2.08 10.72
C GLN A 91 -37.17 1.51 11.66
N ASN A 92 -38.40 1.44 11.19
CA ASN A 92 -39.46 0.80 11.96
C ASN A 92 -39.36 -0.72 11.76
N ALA A 93 -39.06 -1.44 12.81
CA ALA A 93 -38.93 -2.90 12.82
C ALA A 93 -40.21 -3.61 13.32
N GLY A 94 -41.36 -3.13 12.95
CA GLY A 94 -42.64 -3.72 13.35
C GLY A 94 -42.95 -3.60 14.86
N SER A 95 -43.29 -4.70 15.51
CA SER A 95 -43.65 -4.70 16.93
C SER A 95 -42.45 -4.67 17.93
N VAL A 96 -41.22 -4.70 17.42
CA VAL A 96 -40.00 -4.82 18.23
C VAL A 96 -39.48 -3.45 18.68
N GLY A 97 -40.10 -2.34 18.29
CA GLY A 97 -39.69 -1.00 18.64
C GLY A 97 -38.94 -0.28 17.49
N LEU A 98 -38.38 0.87 17.78
CA LEU A 98 -37.65 1.68 16.83
C LEU A 98 -36.19 1.23 16.77
N THR A 99 -35.73 0.83 15.59
CA THR A 99 -34.31 0.58 15.32
C THR A 99 -33.72 1.81 14.65
N THR A 100 -32.65 2.32 15.19
CA THR A 100 -31.89 3.41 14.56
C THR A 100 -30.72 2.83 13.78
N VAL A 101 -30.57 3.25 12.53
CA VAL A 101 -29.46 2.88 11.66
C VAL A 101 -28.56 4.10 11.52
N ILE A 102 -27.27 3.88 11.77
CA ILE A 102 -26.26 4.92 11.67
C ILE A 102 -25.27 4.51 10.60
N ASN A 103 -25.12 5.34 9.57
CA ASN A 103 -24.08 5.18 8.58
C ASN A 103 -22.95 6.17 8.89
N ILE A 104 -21.72 5.67 8.84
CA ILE A 104 -20.51 6.43 9.06
C ILE A 104 -19.63 6.24 7.85
N THR A 105 -19.16 7.33 7.26
CA THR A 105 -18.10 7.34 6.27
C THR A 105 -16.85 7.94 6.91
N ALA A 106 -15.72 7.24 6.81
CA ALA A 106 -14.44 7.73 7.28
C ALA A 106 -13.41 7.69 6.15
N LEU A 107 -12.50 8.64 6.17
CA LEU A 107 -11.39 8.75 5.23
C LEU A 107 -10.09 8.43 5.94
N GLY A 108 -9.19 7.74 5.25
CA GLY A 108 -7.86 7.40 5.72
C GLY A 108 -6.94 8.62 5.86
N ALA A 109 -5.76 8.40 6.38
CA ALA A 109 -4.81 9.44 6.77
C ALA A 109 -4.38 10.34 5.60
N LEU A 110 -4.18 9.79 4.41
CA LEU A 110 -3.76 10.55 3.23
C LEU A 110 -4.76 11.66 2.84
N SER A 111 -6.04 11.53 3.24
CA SER A 111 -7.04 12.57 3.01
C SER A 111 -6.69 13.91 3.66
N ARG A 112 -5.89 13.90 4.71
CA ARG A 112 -5.43 15.12 5.38
C ARG A 112 -4.45 15.89 4.53
N LEU A 113 -3.52 15.21 3.87
CA LEU A 113 -2.54 15.84 2.98
C LEU A 113 -3.21 16.57 1.82
N GLN A 114 -4.33 16.03 1.33
CA GLN A 114 -5.09 16.63 0.22
C GLN A 114 -5.76 17.96 0.58
N ARG A 115 -5.91 18.26 1.87
CA ARG A 115 -6.57 19.48 2.38
C ARG A 115 -5.59 20.56 2.79
N ILE A 116 -4.29 20.30 2.74
CA ILE A 116 -3.24 21.18 3.21
C ILE A 116 -2.52 21.78 2.01
N ASP A 117 -2.40 23.10 1.99
CA ASP A 117 -1.51 23.82 1.09
C ASP A 117 -0.28 24.31 1.86
N THR A 118 0.89 24.12 1.29
CA THR A 118 2.17 24.49 1.89
C THR A 118 3.01 25.35 0.96
N LEU A 119 3.87 26.19 1.51
CA LEU A 119 4.91 26.87 0.75
C LEU A 119 6.08 25.95 0.38
N GLY A 120 6.29 24.89 1.16
CA GLY A 120 7.18 23.75 0.88
C GLY A 120 8.58 24.19 0.45
N VAL A 121 9.28 24.97 1.27
CA VAL A 121 10.69 25.30 1.05
C VAL A 121 11.51 24.09 1.42
N LEU A 122 12.22 23.52 0.46
CA LEU A 122 13.00 22.30 0.67
C LEU A 122 14.45 22.55 0.28
N PRO A 123 15.42 22.12 1.10
CA PRO A 123 16.83 22.11 0.72
C PRO A 123 17.06 21.02 -0.34
N LYS A 124 18.24 21.02 -0.93
CA LYS A 124 18.71 19.94 -1.78
C LYS A 124 19.11 18.77 -0.87
N GLU A 125 18.31 17.74 -0.81
CA GLU A 125 18.47 16.55 0.04
C GLU A 125 17.85 15.33 -0.62
N PHE A 126 17.97 14.17 0.03
CA PHE A 126 17.33 12.94 -0.40
C PHE A 126 15.81 13.04 -0.28
N GLU A 127 15.10 12.26 -1.09
CA GLU A 127 13.64 12.31 -1.17
C GLU A 127 12.95 11.98 0.16
N GLY A 128 13.46 11.00 0.90
CA GLY A 128 12.90 10.62 2.20
C GLY A 128 13.00 11.73 3.22
N ASP A 129 14.15 12.43 3.28
CA ASP A 129 14.34 13.57 4.17
C ASP A 129 13.42 14.74 3.80
N GLN A 130 13.27 15.04 2.50
CA GLN A 130 12.34 16.08 2.04
C GLN A 130 10.88 15.74 2.39
N ILE A 131 10.47 14.47 2.21
CA ILE A 131 9.11 14.01 2.55
C ILE A 131 8.90 14.10 4.05
N LEU A 132 9.85 13.62 4.86
CA LEU A 132 9.75 13.70 6.32
C LEU A 132 9.62 15.14 6.79
N GLN A 133 10.44 16.06 6.26
CA GLN A 133 10.35 17.49 6.58
C GLN A 133 8.95 18.02 6.28
N LEU A 134 8.40 17.73 5.09
CA LEU A 134 7.06 18.18 4.71
C LEU A 134 5.98 17.65 5.64
N LEU A 135 6.06 16.37 6.04
CA LEU A 135 5.11 15.77 6.96
C LEU A 135 5.21 16.41 8.34
N GLN A 136 6.40 16.57 8.88
CA GLN A 136 6.63 17.18 10.19
C GLN A 136 6.16 18.63 10.24
N GLU A 137 6.50 19.45 9.25
CA GLU A 137 6.13 20.87 9.21
C GLU A 137 4.62 21.10 9.11
N ASN A 138 3.92 20.23 8.40
CA ASN A 138 2.51 20.45 8.09
C ASN A 138 1.54 19.63 8.97
N LEU A 139 1.99 18.57 9.60
CA LEU A 139 1.17 17.71 10.46
C LEU A 139 1.43 17.91 11.96
N ALA A 140 2.51 18.59 12.34
CA ALA A 140 2.94 18.76 13.74
C ALA A 140 1.85 19.32 14.68
N GLY A 141 0.94 20.13 14.19
CA GLY A 141 -0.17 20.65 15.00
C GLY A 141 -1.39 19.74 15.07
N ALA A 142 -1.46 18.71 14.24
CA ALA A 142 -2.59 17.78 14.14
C ALA A 142 -2.26 16.38 14.72
N TRP A 143 -0.98 16.13 14.91
CA TRP A 143 -0.40 14.86 15.28
C TRP A 143 0.66 15.15 16.34
N THR A 144 0.79 14.34 17.36
CA THR A 144 1.83 14.54 18.38
C THR A 144 3.21 14.46 17.73
N ASP A 145 4.15 15.27 18.24
CA ASP A 145 5.53 15.28 17.77
C ASP A 145 6.07 13.86 17.66
N VAL A 146 6.47 13.53 16.46
CA VAL A 146 7.06 12.24 16.17
C VAL A 146 8.55 12.35 16.46
N SER A 147 9.08 11.39 17.14
CA SER A 147 10.52 11.17 17.25
C SER A 147 11.13 11.10 15.84
N PRO A 148 12.36 11.62 15.64
CA PRO A 148 13.00 11.62 14.32
C PRO A 148 12.90 10.26 13.66
N ALA A 149 12.66 10.28 12.36
CA ALA A 149 12.43 9.15 11.50
C ALA A 149 13.03 7.84 11.98
N GLN A 150 12.21 6.83 12.07
CA GLN A 150 12.73 5.48 12.10
C GLN A 150 13.27 5.20 10.71
N THR A 151 14.57 5.06 10.63
CA THR A 151 15.19 4.56 9.42
C THR A 151 14.84 3.08 9.30
N TRP A 152 14.77 2.58 8.09
CA TRP A 152 14.59 1.15 7.83
C TRP A 152 15.64 0.27 8.54
N ALA A 153 16.84 0.79 8.74
CA ALA A 153 17.89 0.14 9.53
C ALA A 153 17.58 0.02 11.05
N ALA A 154 16.69 0.85 11.56
CA ALA A 154 16.20 0.79 12.93
C ALA A 154 14.84 0.09 13.04
N TYR A 155 14.30 -0.40 11.93
CA TYR A 155 13.07 -1.18 11.90
C TYR A 155 13.25 -2.49 12.65
N ASP A 156 12.40 -2.72 13.63
CA ASP A 156 12.34 -3.99 14.32
C ASP A 156 11.72 -5.04 13.40
N PRO A 157 12.46 -6.06 12.96
CA PRO A 157 11.91 -7.09 12.07
C PRO A 157 10.80 -7.93 12.71
N THR A 158 10.57 -7.79 14.01
CA THR A 158 9.43 -8.41 14.72
C THR A 158 8.18 -7.54 14.67
N THR A 159 8.32 -6.27 14.31
CA THR A 159 7.21 -5.35 14.11
C THR A 159 6.78 -5.42 12.66
N THR A 160 5.53 -5.79 12.40
CA THR A 160 5.02 -5.78 11.04
C THR A 160 4.98 -4.34 10.54
N TRP A 161 5.11 -4.15 9.23
CA TRP A 161 4.97 -2.85 8.59
C TRP A 161 3.69 -2.11 9.00
N ALA A 162 2.57 -2.83 9.08
CA ALA A 162 1.30 -2.29 9.56
C ALA A 162 1.33 -1.74 11.00
N ASN A 163 2.35 -2.12 11.76
CA ASN A 163 2.57 -1.69 13.13
C ASN A 163 3.82 -0.80 13.28
N ALA A 164 4.42 -0.38 12.16
CA ALA A 164 5.48 0.64 12.18
C ALA A 164 4.87 1.94 12.70
N GLU A 165 5.22 2.29 13.90
CA GLU A 165 4.45 3.22 14.67
C GLU A 165 5.10 4.55 14.79
N ASN A 166 4.37 5.51 14.40
CA ASN A 166 4.56 6.82 14.97
C ASN A 166 3.22 7.54 14.94
N GLN A 167 2.94 8.30 15.93
CA GLN A 167 1.67 8.97 16.19
C GLN A 167 1.22 9.91 15.05
N GLY A 168 1.01 9.33 13.85
CA GLY A 168 0.49 10.01 12.70
C GLY A 168 1.43 10.11 11.51
N VAL A 169 2.75 10.02 11.70
CA VAL A 169 3.73 9.72 10.66
C VAL A 169 4.14 8.27 10.88
N GLY A 170 3.93 7.43 9.89
CA GLY A 170 4.32 6.04 9.88
C GLY A 170 5.80 5.87 9.56
N ASP A 171 6.14 4.71 9.06
CA ASP A 171 7.50 4.44 8.62
C ASP A 171 7.84 5.29 7.39
N VAL A 172 8.92 6.05 7.47
CA VAL A 172 9.43 6.89 6.39
C VAL A 172 10.86 6.50 6.13
N ASP A 173 11.13 5.94 4.96
CA ASP A 173 12.48 5.59 4.55
C ASP A 173 13.34 6.84 4.42
N THR A 174 14.36 6.94 5.28
CA THR A 174 15.29 8.08 5.32
C THR A 174 16.75 7.58 5.37
N PRO A 175 17.65 8.27 4.69
CA PRO A 175 17.44 9.48 3.89
C PRO A 175 16.68 9.25 2.57
N GLY A 176 16.50 8.01 2.14
CA GLY A 176 16.01 7.60 0.84
C GLY A 176 17.16 7.24 -0.11
N ALA A 177 16.85 7.04 -1.39
CA ALA A 177 17.77 6.53 -2.38
C ALA A 177 18.42 7.61 -3.26
N TYR A 178 17.72 8.72 -3.55
CA TYR A 178 18.11 9.66 -4.58
C TYR A 178 18.04 11.12 -4.12
N GLU A 179 18.95 11.95 -4.63
CA GLU A 179 19.05 13.35 -4.26
C GLU A 179 18.09 14.22 -5.09
N MET A 180 17.19 14.92 -4.38
CA MET A 180 16.23 15.84 -4.96
C MET A 180 16.77 17.25 -5.03
N ARG A 181 16.35 18.02 -6.05
CA ARG A 181 16.67 19.43 -6.13
C ARG A 181 16.00 20.22 -5.02
N SER A 182 16.62 21.36 -4.67
CA SER A 182 15.99 22.31 -3.75
C SER A 182 14.72 22.91 -4.36
N ARG A 183 13.77 23.25 -3.51
CA ARG A 183 12.54 23.95 -3.89
C ARG A 183 12.44 25.28 -3.15
N SER A 184 12.27 26.35 -3.89
CA SER A 184 11.98 27.67 -3.33
C SER A 184 10.51 27.77 -2.91
N SER A 185 10.19 28.77 -2.08
CA SER A 185 8.83 29.05 -1.62
C SER A 185 7.85 29.19 -2.79
N SER A 186 6.86 28.31 -2.84
CA SER A 186 5.78 28.33 -3.83
C SER A 186 4.58 27.56 -3.27
N LEU A 187 3.39 28.13 -3.34
CA LEU A 187 2.19 27.47 -2.85
C LEU A 187 1.90 26.21 -3.67
N ALA A 188 1.72 25.08 -2.99
CA ALA A 188 1.36 23.80 -3.59
C ALA A 188 0.52 22.98 -2.60
N ASN A 189 -0.32 22.10 -3.14
CA ASN A 189 -1.00 21.10 -2.33
C ASN A 189 0.03 20.10 -1.79
N LEU A 190 -0.06 19.80 -0.51
CA LEU A 190 0.91 18.93 0.19
C LEU A 190 0.94 17.51 -0.38
N TYR A 191 -0.22 16.90 -0.63
CA TYR A 191 -0.29 15.58 -1.24
C TYR A 191 0.37 15.55 -2.62
N ALA A 192 0.06 16.52 -3.48
CA ALA A 192 0.63 16.60 -4.82
C ALA A 192 2.14 16.80 -4.80
N LEU A 193 2.64 17.59 -3.85
CA LEU A 193 4.09 17.83 -3.70
C LEU A 193 4.81 16.55 -3.25
N ILE A 194 4.33 15.89 -2.21
CA ILE A 194 4.91 14.64 -1.71
C ILE A 194 4.82 13.54 -2.79
N SER A 195 3.69 13.42 -3.48
CA SER A 195 3.53 12.47 -4.59
C SER A 195 4.54 12.70 -5.71
N THR A 196 4.81 13.96 -6.05
CA THR A 196 5.79 14.29 -7.09
C THR A 196 7.23 13.92 -6.67
N ILE A 197 7.56 14.10 -5.39
CA ILE A 197 8.87 13.68 -4.84
C ILE A 197 8.97 12.15 -4.91
N ALA A 198 7.97 11.43 -4.40
CA ALA A 198 7.92 9.97 -4.40
C ALA A 198 7.99 9.40 -5.83
N ASP A 199 7.20 9.92 -6.79
CA ASP A 199 7.23 9.48 -8.19
C ASP A 199 8.60 9.69 -8.82
N SER A 200 9.31 10.78 -8.46
CA SER A 200 10.64 11.09 -8.99
C SER A 200 11.68 10.04 -8.59
N ALA A 201 11.48 9.37 -7.46
CA ALA A 201 12.36 8.33 -6.91
C ALA A 201 11.83 6.91 -7.13
N LEU A 202 10.73 6.70 -7.86
CA LEU A 202 10.01 5.43 -7.96
C LEU A 202 9.54 4.87 -6.60
N GLY A 203 9.42 5.73 -5.61
CA GLY A 203 8.85 5.43 -4.31
C GLY A 203 7.33 5.61 -4.27
N TYR A 204 6.74 5.35 -3.13
CA TYR A 204 5.31 5.58 -2.91
C TYR A 204 5.01 5.98 -1.47
N ILE A 205 4.00 6.85 -1.32
CA ILE A 205 3.41 7.15 -0.03
C ILE A 205 2.37 6.09 0.29
N PHE A 206 2.10 5.87 1.57
CA PHE A 206 1.06 4.93 1.99
C PHE A 206 0.43 5.38 3.31
N GLU A 207 -0.69 4.80 3.64
CA GLU A 207 -1.28 4.86 4.97
C GLU A 207 -1.36 3.46 5.56
N ASP A 208 -1.07 3.35 6.83
CA ASP A 208 -1.19 2.10 7.57
C ASP A 208 -2.59 1.93 8.16
N SER A 209 -2.87 0.74 8.68
CA SER A 209 -4.14 0.41 9.30
C SER A 209 -4.41 1.15 10.63
N ASN A 210 -3.40 1.81 11.21
CA ASN A 210 -3.54 2.66 12.39
C ASN A 210 -3.88 4.12 12.03
N GLY A 211 -3.81 4.47 10.74
CA GLY A 211 -4.05 5.83 10.26
C GLY A 211 -2.81 6.72 10.28
N ASN A 212 -1.63 6.14 10.17
CA ASN A 212 -0.38 6.87 9.98
C ASN A 212 0.00 6.94 8.50
N ILE A 213 0.78 7.96 8.14
CA ILE A 213 1.28 8.19 6.79
C ILE A 213 2.74 7.78 6.73
N GLY A 214 3.09 6.92 5.79
CA GLY A 214 4.45 6.47 5.55
C GLY A 214 4.95 6.78 4.15
N TYR A 215 6.23 6.58 3.94
CA TYR A 215 6.90 6.64 2.66
C TYR A 215 7.84 5.46 2.49
N ALA A 216 7.73 4.81 1.36
CA ALA A 216 8.58 3.71 0.94
C ALA A 216 9.39 4.11 -0.29
N ASP A 217 10.71 3.99 -0.20
CA ASP A 217 11.61 4.27 -1.31
C ASP A 217 11.59 3.13 -2.36
N THR A 218 12.37 3.28 -3.41
CA THR A 218 12.44 2.30 -4.51
C THR A 218 13.00 0.94 -4.09
N PHE A 219 13.77 0.87 -3.00
CA PHE A 219 14.37 -0.37 -2.50
C PHE A 219 13.57 -1.05 -1.39
N HIS A 220 12.63 -0.35 -0.80
CA HIS A 220 11.86 -0.80 0.35
C HIS A 220 11.28 -2.23 0.15
N ARG A 221 10.57 -2.45 -0.97
CA ARG A 221 9.92 -3.75 -1.25
C ARG A 221 10.94 -4.88 -1.39
N SER A 222 12.06 -4.64 -2.05
CA SER A 222 13.11 -5.65 -2.21
C SER A 222 13.81 -5.95 -0.88
N THR A 223 14.05 -4.95 -0.07
CA THR A 223 14.63 -5.08 1.28
C THR A 223 13.70 -5.85 2.20
N TYR A 224 12.42 -5.49 2.20
CA TYR A 224 11.41 -6.20 2.99
C TYR A 224 11.28 -7.66 2.57
N LEU A 225 11.20 -7.92 1.26
CA LEU A 225 11.12 -9.28 0.71
C LEU A 225 12.36 -10.12 1.08
N ALA A 226 13.55 -9.54 1.00
CA ALA A 226 14.78 -10.23 1.38
C ALA A 226 14.82 -10.61 2.88
N ALA A 227 14.29 -9.74 3.73
CA ALA A 227 14.26 -9.96 5.17
C ALA A 227 13.17 -10.92 5.63
N ASN A 228 11.98 -10.90 5.02
CA ASN A 228 10.78 -11.57 5.53
C ASN A 228 10.26 -12.71 4.61
N GLY A 229 10.70 -12.75 3.35
CA GLY A 229 10.16 -13.70 2.37
C GLY A 229 8.75 -13.36 1.91
N TYR A 230 8.13 -14.30 1.22
CA TYR A 230 6.74 -14.16 0.76
C TYR A 230 5.76 -14.67 1.81
N VAL A 231 4.62 -13.99 1.90
CA VAL A 231 3.42 -14.55 2.53
C VAL A 231 2.78 -15.49 1.52
N ASN A 232 2.70 -16.78 1.88
CA ASN A 232 2.12 -17.80 1.00
C ASN A 232 0.60 -17.82 1.17
N LEU A 233 -0.12 -17.80 0.04
CA LEU A 233 -1.56 -17.88 -0.03
C LEU A 233 -1.95 -19.03 -0.99
N ASP A 234 -2.98 -19.78 -0.66
CA ASP A 234 -3.48 -20.85 -1.51
C ASP A 234 -4.68 -20.36 -2.34
N ALA A 235 -4.58 -20.43 -3.68
CA ALA A 235 -5.68 -20.06 -4.57
C ALA A 235 -6.93 -20.92 -4.37
N ASN A 236 -6.81 -22.12 -3.83
CA ASN A 236 -7.97 -22.96 -3.47
C ASN A 236 -8.82 -22.35 -2.36
N HIS A 237 -8.25 -21.47 -1.54
CA HIS A 237 -8.98 -20.72 -0.51
C HIS A 237 -9.68 -19.47 -1.06
N ALA A 238 -9.37 -19.07 -2.28
CA ALA A 238 -10.00 -17.94 -2.94
C ALA A 238 -11.37 -18.31 -3.55
N LEU A 239 -12.19 -17.31 -3.76
CA LEU A 239 -13.38 -17.44 -4.58
C LEU A 239 -12.96 -17.51 -6.06
N TRP A 240 -13.11 -18.66 -6.70
CA TRP A 240 -12.71 -18.85 -8.11
C TRP A 240 -13.31 -17.82 -9.08
N SER A 241 -14.54 -17.37 -8.82
CA SER A 241 -15.16 -16.27 -9.59
C SER A 241 -14.54 -14.90 -9.31
N GLY A 242 -13.74 -14.76 -8.28
CA GLY A 242 -13.05 -13.54 -7.87
C GLY A 242 -11.59 -13.47 -8.30
N ILE A 243 -11.09 -14.46 -9.05
CA ILE A 243 -9.72 -14.45 -9.59
C ILE A 243 -9.75 -13.81 -10.97
N ARG A 244 -9.06 -12.68 -11.13
CA ARG A 244 -8.88 -11.99 -12.39
C ARG A 244 -7.44 -11.59 -12.57
N SER A 245 -6.79 -12.13 -13.59
CA SER A 245 -5.49 -11.69 -14.05
C SER A 245 -5.59 -11.01 -15.40
N SER A 246 -4.67 -10.11 -15.68
CA SER A 246 -4.54 -9.49 -16.99
C SER A 246 -3.08 -9.30 -17.34
N LYS A 247 -2.79 -9.39 -18.65
CA LYS A 247 -1.49 -9.08 -19.24
C LYS A 247 -1.73 -8.15 -20.41
N ALA A 248 -1.30 -6.92 -20.29
CA ALA A 248 -1.65 -5.89 -21.25
C ALA A 248 -0.39 -5.26 -21.89
N ILE A 249 -0.43 -5.08 -23.20
CA ILE A 249 0.61 -4.33 -23.91
C ILE A 249 0.65 -2.85 -23.45
N GLY A 250 -0.46 -2.33 -22.97
CA GLY A 250 -0.53 -0.98 -22.40
C GLY A 250 0.31 -0.75 -21.15
N ASP A 251 0.78 -1.83 -20.49
CA ASP A 251 1.68 -1.76 -19.34
C ASP A 251 3.16 -1.60 -19.76
N VAL A 252 3.48 -1.86 -21.02
CA VAL A 252 4.84 -1.73 -21.53
C VAL A 252 5.25 -0.27 -21.63
N ARG A 253 6.44 0.02 -21.11
CA ARG A 253 7.18 1.28 -21.30
C ARG A 253 8.62 0.90 -21.63
N ASN A 254 9.03 1.14 -22.86
CA ASN A 254 10.35 0.75 -23.35
C ASN A 254 11.18 1.93 -23.87
N LYS A 255 10.67 3.15 -23.63
CA LYS A 255 11.40 4.39 -23.80
C LYS A 255 10.90 5.43 -22.82
N LEU A 256 11.80 5.96 -22.01
CA LEU A 256 11.53 7.02 -21.04
C LEU A 256 12.37 8.26 -21.36
N VAL A 257 11.71 9.39 -21.46
CA VAL A 257 12.36 10.71 -21.57
C VAL A 257 12.10 11.46 -20.28
N THR A 258 13.16 11.74 -19.51
CA THR A 258 13.06 12.37 -18.18
C THR A 258 13.68 13.75 -18.19
N ASN A 259 12.93 14.77 -17.76
CA ASN A 259 13.44 16.10 -17.46
C ASN A 259 13.91 16.14 -16.00
N TYR A 260 15.14 16.63 -15.76
CA TYR A 260 15.77 16.63 -14.42
C TYR A 260 16.71 17.82 -14.20
N GLY A 261 17.44 17.83 -13.08
CA GLY A 261 18.46 18.81 -12.72
C GLY A 261 17.93 20.02 -11.98
N ALA A 262 18.82 20.89 -11.54
CA ALA A 262 18.50 22.04 -10.69
C ALA A 262 17.40 22.96 -11.25
N SER A 263 17.36 23.16 -12.56
CA SER A 263 16.34 23.95 -13.27
C SER A 263 15.23 23.10 -13.91
N GLY A 264 15.34 21.74 -13.86
CA GLY A 264 14.42 20.84 -14.57
C GLY A 264 14.53 20.89 -16.10
N SER A 265 15.62 21.44 -16.65
CA SER A 265 15.81 21.63 -18.09
C SER A 265 16.76 20.65 -18.74
N SER A 266 17.49 19.85 -17.95
CA SER A 266 18.30 18.74 -18.47
C SER A 266 17.39 17.59 -18.87
N VAL A 267 17.77 16.83 -19.89
CA VAL A 267 17.00 15.70 -20.43
C VAL A 267 17.87 14.46 -20.44
N TYR A 268 17.33 13.37 -19.96
CA TYR A 268 17.91 12.04 -20.10
C TYR A 268 16.92 11.11 -20.77
N THR A 269 17.41 10.18 -21.59
CA THR A 269 16.59 9.18 -22.29
C THR A 269 17.15 7.80 -22.02
N SER A 270 16.32 6.92 -21.47
CA SER A 270 16.59 5.48 -21.36
C SER A 270 15.66 4.70 -22.26
N GLU A 271 16.17 3.65 -22.93
CA GLU A 271 15.38 2.83 -23.85
C GLU A 271 15.86 1.38 -23.91
N ASP A 272 14.90 0.46 -24.12
CA ASP A 272 15.16 -0.98 -24.40
C ASP A 272 14.84 -1.29 -25.85
N LEU A 273 15.90 -1.35 -26.69
CA LEU A 273 15.79 -1.62 -28.14
C LEU A 273 15.26 -3.03 -28.42
N THR A 274 15.50 -4.01 -27.53
CA THR A 274 15.01 -5.39 -27.69
C THR A 274 13.49 -5.43 -27.51
N SER A 275 12.99 -4.76 -26.48
CA SER A 275 11.57 -4.60 -26.25
C SER A 275 10.90 -3.83 -27.39
N GLN A 276 11.53 -2.74 -27.87
CA GLN A 276 11.00 -1.96 -28.99
C GLN A 276 10.90 -2.79 -30.27
N ALA A 277 11.89 -3.65 -30.53
CA ALA A 277 11.86 -4.55 -31.69
C ALA A 277 10.73 -5.60 -31.59
N THR A 278 10.36 -6.00 -30.36
CA THR A 278 9.33 -7.02 -30.10
C THR A 278 7.93 -6.44 -30.08
N TYR A 279 7.74 -5.32 -29.38
CA TYR A 279 6.42 -4.77 -29.04
C TYR A 279 6.12 -3.45 -29.76
N GLY A 280 7.10 -2.81 -30.39
CA GLY A 280 7.01 -1.44 -30.87
C GLY A 280 7.45 -0.43 -29.82
N VAL A 281 7.52 0.85 -30.20
CA VAL A 281 7.93 1.94 -29.29
C VAL A 281 6.77 2.37 -28.40
N TYR A 282 6.93 2.21 -27.10
CA TYR A 282 6.05 2.71 -26.05
C TYR A 282 6.80 3.75 -25.22
N GLU A 283 6.70 5.00 -25.67
CA GLU A 283 7.38 6.13 -25.04
C GLU A 283 6.53 6.75 -23.91
N THR A 284 7.19 7.15 -22.83
CA THR A 284 6.63 8.00 -21.79
C THR A 284 7.58 9.13 -21.47
N THR A 285 7.03 10.27 -21.07
CA THR A 285 7.82 11.43 -20.63
C THR A 285 7.52 11.69 -19.17
N ALA A 286 8.56 11.88 -18.36
CA ALA A 286 8.46 12.22 -16.95
C ALA A 286 9.17 13.54 -16.66
N THR A 287 8.60 14.30 -15.72
CA THR A 287 9.29 15.44 -15.11
C THR A 287 9.69 15.03 -13.71
N SER A 288 11.00 14.98 -13.46
CA SER A 288 11.56 14.53 -12.20
C SER A 288 12.10 15.72 -11.38
N LEU A 289 12.14 15.55 -10.08
CA LEU A 289 12.80 16.46 -9.14
C LEU A 289 14.24 16.04 -8.86
N LEU A 290 14.76 14.98 -9.46
CA LEU A 290 16.13 14.52 -9.33
C LEU A 290 17.13 15.62 -9.68
N HIS A 291 18.18 15.73 -8.85
CA HIS A 291 19.14 16.82 -8.97
C HIS A 291 20.28 16.49 -9.92
N ASN A 292 20.85 15.30 -9.85
CA ASN A 292 22.07 14.93 -10.54
C ASN A 292 21.84 13.89 -11.67
N THR A 293 22.83 13.75 -12.54
CA THR A 293 22.76 12.84 -13.70
C THR A 293 22.80 11.38 -13.31
N ALA A 294 23.60 11.01 -12.31
CA ALA A 294 23.76 9.61 -11.92
C ALA A 294 22.43 9.03 -11.38
N ASP A 295 21.71 9.83 -10.58
CA ASP A 295 20.42 9.39 -10.01
C ASP A 295 19.36 9.26 -11.12
N VAL A 296 19.31 10.18 -12.10
CA VAL A 296 18.34 10.08 -13.19
C VAL A 296 18.64 8.89 -14.11
N GLU A 297 19.92 8.57 -14.33
CA GLU A 297 20.34 7.40 -15.09
C GLU A 297 19.85 6.13 -14.40
N ASP A 298 20.12 5.98 -13.10
CA ASP A 298 19.69 4.80 -12.33
C ASP A 298 18.17 4.66 -12.28
N VAL A 299 17.45 5.74 -11.97
CA VAL A 299 15.98 5.74 -11.93
C VAL A 299 15.37 5.40 -13.28
N ALA A 300 15.86 6.01 -14.36
CA ALA A 300 15.31 5.80 -15.70
C ALA A 300 15.60 4.38 -16.21
N ASP A 301 16.82 3.88 -16.00
CA ASP A 301 17.19 2.54 -16.40
C ASP A 301 16.44 1.47 -15.60
N ARG A 302 16.28 1.68 -14.28
CA ARG A 302 15.46 0.84 -13.42
C ARG A 302 13.99 0.83 -13.89
N TYR A 303 13.42 2.00 -14.19
CA TYR A 303 12.05 2.09 -14.68
C TYR A 303 11.86 1.28 -15.97
N ILE A 304 12.76 1.43 -16.95
CA ILE A 304 12.70 0.67 -18.20
C ILE A 304 12.87 -0.82 -17.94
N ALA A 305 13.83 -1.24 -17.11
CA ALA A 305 14.04 -2.64 -16.79
C ALA A 305 12.79 -3.31 -16.21
N MET A 306 12.03 -2.58 -15.39
CA MET A 306 10.78 -3.05 -14.77
C MET A 306 9.57 -3.03 -15.73
N ARG A 307 9.60 -2.24 -16.79
CA ARG A 307 8.42 -1.96 -17.64
C ARG A 307 8.56 -2.37 -19.10
N ALA A 308 9.74 -2.83 -19.53
CA ALA A 308 9.97 -3.19 -20.92
C ALA A 308 9.22 -4.44 -21.39
N THR A 309 8.77 -5.28 -20.46
CA THR A 309 8.07 -6.54 -20.73
C THR A 309 6.70 -6.57 -20.05
N PRO A 310 5.63 -7.03 -20.73
CA PRO A 310 4.34 -7.20 -20.10
C PRO A 310 4.33 -8.47 -19.23
N TYR A 311 3.86 -8.35 -17.99
CA TYR A 311 3.70 -9.45 -17.04
C TYR A 311 2.24 -9.62 -16.65
N ASP A 312 1.90 -10.83 -16.15
CA ASP A 312 0.59 -11.07 -15.54
C ASP A 312 0.47 -10.30 -14.23
N LYS A 313 -0.63 -9.57 -14.08
CA LYS A 313 -1.00 -8.86 -12.84
C LYS A 313 -2.38 -9.30 -12.40
N PHE A 314 -2.62 -9.30 -11.10
CA PHE A 314 -3.95 -9.55 -10.58
C PHE A 314 -4.71 -8.24 -10.42
N GLU A 315 -5.83 -8.11 -11.16
CA GLU A 315 -6.78 -7.02 -10.96
C GLU A 315 -7.57 -7.22 -9.67
N THR A 316 -7.87 -8.48 -9.36
CA THR A 316 -8.47 -8.86 -8.08
C THR A 316 -8.33 -10.37 -7.84
N ILE A 317 -8.09 -10.72 -6.59
CA ILE A 317 -8.31 -12.06 -6.06
C ILE A 317 -9.05 -11.92 -4.73
N THR A 318 -10.15 -12.64 -4.58
CA THR A 318 -11.05 -12.49 -3.44
C THR A 318 -11.05 -13.73 -2.57
N PHE A 319 -10.83 -13.55 -1.27
CA PHE A 319 -10.87 -14.59 -0.26
C PHE A 319 -12.09 -14.39 0.63
N ALA A 320 -12.87 -15.44 0.85
CA ALA A 320 -13.98 -15.45 1.80
C ALA A 320 -13.45 -15.91 3.16
N LEU A 321 -13.11 -14.98 4.05
CA LEU A 321 -12.45 -15.28 5.32
C LEU A 321 -13.32 -16.11 6.29
N GLY A 322 -14.63 -16.11 6.11
CA GLY A 322 -15.56 -16.96 6.85
C GLY A 322 -15.61 -18.41 6.36
N ASN A 323 -14.95 -18.75 5.25
CA ASN A 323 -14.91 -20.11 4.74
C ASN A 323 -14.11 -21.01 5.70
N SER A 324 -14.68 -22.20 6.00
CA SER A 324 -14.02 -23.18 6.88
C SER A 324 -12.82 -23.90 6.23
N GLU A 325 -12.65 -23.76 4.92
CA GLU A 325 -11.51 -24.34 4.19
C GLU A 325 -10.26 -23.48 4.32
N ILE A 326 -10.42 -22.17 4.53
CA ILE A 326 -9.27 -21.28 4.77
C ILE A 326 -8.68 -21.56 6.15
N ASP A 327 -7.39 -21.77 6.22
CA ASP A 327 -6.71 -21.99 7.48
C ASP A 327 -6.50 -20.67 8.26
N ASP A 328 -6.11 -20.81 9.52
CA ASP A 328 -5.94 -19.64 10.40
C ASP A 328 -4.75 -18.79 9.99
N SER A 329 -3.71 -19.38 9.41
CA SER A 329 -2.52 -18.66 8.94
C SER A 329 -2.85 -17.76 7.75
N ASP A 330 -3.49 -18.32 6.71
CA ASP A 330 -3.91 -17.55 5.54
C ASP A 330 -4.91 -16.46 5.93
N ARG A 331 -5.83 -16.78 6.84
CA ARG A 331 -6.80 -15.81 7.35
C ARG A 331 -6.14 -14.66 8.06
N ASP A 332 -5.23 -14.93 8.98
CA ASP A 332 -4.54 -13.91 9.76
C ASP A 332 -3.63 -13.04 8.87
N ASN A 333 -2.94 -13.65 7.89
CA ASN A 333 -2.18 -12.91 6.89
C ASN A 333 -3.06 -11.97 6.07
N LEU A 334 -4.26 -12.41 5.67
CA LEU A 334 -5.19 -11.59 4.91
C LEU A 334 -5.86 -10.49 5.76
N LEU A 335 -6.06 -10.74 7.06
CA LEU A 335 -6.52 -9.71 7.99
C LEU A 335 -5.46 -8.62 8.22
N GLY A 336 -4.19 -9.01 8.20
CA GLY A 336 -3.04 -8.11 8.34
C GLY A 336 -2.52 -7.53 7.02
N VAL A 337 -3.29 -7.56 5.94
CA VAL A 337 -2.85 -7.08 4.62
C VAL A 337 -2.45 -5.61 4.65
N PHE A 338 -1.35 -5.29 3.97
CA PHE A 338 -0.82 -3.94 3.84
C PHE A 338 -0.26 -3.70 2.43
N MET A 339 -0.12 -2.44 2.05
CA MET A 339 0.43 -2.06 0.76
C MET A 339 1.92 -2.39 0.67
N GLY A 340 2.31 -3.13 -0.37
CA GLY A 340 3.68 -3.60 -0.55
C GLY A 340 3.96 -4.96 0.10
N MET A 341 2.96 -5.60 0.73
CA MET A 341 3.10 -6.96 1.27
C MET A 341 3.51 -7.93 0.17
N PRO A 342 4.67 -8.63 0.31
CA PRO A 342 5.08 -9.62 -0.66
C PRO A 342 4.23 -10.88 -0.52
N ILE A 343 3.62 -11.32 -1.61
CA ILE A 343 2.76 -12.51 -1.64
C ILE A 343 3.22 -13.50 -2.69
N GLN A 344 3.08 -14.78 -2.37
CA GLN A 344 3.12 -15.87 -3.33
C GLN A 344 1.76 -16.58 -3.29
N ILE A 345 1.14 -16.74 -4.45
CA ILE A 345 -0.14 -17.43 -4.60
C ILE A 345 0.11 -18.73 -5.35
N ASP A 346 -0.08 -19.83 -4.66
CA ASP A 346 0.08 -21.17 -5.19
C ASP A 346 -1.25 -21.76 -5.66
N ASN A 347 -1.19 -22.88 -6.39
CA ASN A 347 -2.36 -23.63 -6.87
C ASN A 347 -3.30 -22.84 -7.79
N LEU A 348 -2.75 -21.85 -8.51
CA LEU A 348 -3.50 -21.19 -9.57
C LEU A 348 -3.69 -22.15 -10.77
N PRO A 349 -4.71 -21.95 -11.61
CA PRO A 349 -4.78 -22.62 -12.91
C PRO A 349 -3.51 -22.34 -13.74
N ASP A 350 -3.03 -23.35 -14.47
CA ASP A 350 -1.79 -23.25 -15.27
C ASP A 350 -1.82 -22.10 -16.30
N ASP A 351 -3.01 -21.72 -16.77
CA ASP A 351 -3.24 -20.60 -17.69
C ASP A 351 -3.00 -19.23 -17.02
N ILE A 352 -2.91 -19.19 -15.70
CA ILE A 352 -2.68 -17.97 -14.92
C ILE A 352 -1.29 -18.03 -14.32
N ALA A 353 -0.39 -17.20 -14.80
CA ALA A 353 0.99 -17.07 -14.33
C ALA A 353 1.76 -18.42 -14.21
N GLY A 354 1.35 -19.45 -14.98
CA GLY A 354 1.97 -20.77 -14.93
C GLY A 354 1.70 -21.54 -13.63
N GLY A 355 0.60 -21.25 -12.94
CA GLY A 355 0.18 -21.94 -11.72
C GLY A 355 0.67 -21.30 -10.41
N VAL A 356 1.63 -20.40 -10.46
CA VAL A 356 2.18 -19.68 -9.28
C VAL A 356 2.40 -18.23 -9.63
N PHE A 357 1.93 -17.33 -8.76
CA PHE A 357 2.16 -15.90 -8.89
C PHE A 357 2.97 -15.38 -7.69
N THR A 358 3.98 -14.56 -7.98
CA THR A 358 4.72 -13.80 -6.98
C THR A 358 4.59 -12.31 -7.23
N GLY A 359 4.28 -11.54 -6.20
CA GLY A 359 4.03 -10.12 -6.38
C GLY A 359 3.93 -9.37 -5.06
N PHE A 360 3.51 -8.12 -5.19
CA PHE A 360 3.24 -7.24 -4.05
C PHE A 360 1.79 -6.78 -4.08
N VAL A 361 1.16 -6.73 -2.91
CA VAL A 361 -0.18 -6.15 -2.76
C VAL A 361 -0.10 -4.65 -3.04
N GLU A 362 -0.98 -4.15 -3.90
CA GLU A 362 -1.09 -2.73 -4.23
C GLU A 362 -2.28 -2.08 -3.52
N GLY A 363 -3.35 -2.83 -3.31
CA GLY A 363 -4.52 -2.37 -2.60
C GLY A 363 -5.46 -3.51 -2.27
N TRP A 364 -6.44 -3.22 -1.41
CA TRP A 364 -7.40 -4.21 -0.96
C TRP A 364 -8.74 -3.61 -0.60
N THR A 365 -9.75 -4.46 -0.58
CA THR A 365 -11.08 -4.10 -0.11
C THR A 365 -11.61 -5.17 0.83
N PHE A 366 -11.85 -4.80 2.09
CA PHE A 366 -12.63 -5.62 3.01
C PHE A 366 -14.12 -5.36 2.82
N GLN A 367 -14.89 -6.44 2.83
CA GLN A 367 -16.34 -6.37 2.87
C GLN A 367 -16.86 -7.31 3.95
N ALA A 368 -17.58 -6.76 4.91
CA ALA A 368 -18.26 -7.52 5.94
C ALA A 368 -19.74 -7.27 5.93
N SER A 369 -20.50 -8.33 6.13
CA SER A 369 -21.94 -8.33 6.38
C SER A 369 -22.21 -9.16 7.61
N TYR A 370 -23.46 -9.23 8.03
CA TYR A 370 -23.86 -10.02 9.23
C TYR A 370 -23.29 -11.45 9.26
N ASN A 371 -23.20 -12.13 8.12
CA ASN A 371 -22.79 -13.52 8.02
C ASN A 371 -21.55 -13.75 7.14
N GLY A 372 -20.84 -12.72 6.75
CA GLY A 372 -19.72 -12.88 5.82
C GLY A 372 -18.66 -11.83 6.00
N LEU A 373 -17.42 -12.26 5.82
CA LEU A 373 -16.26 -11.39 5.70
C LEU A 373 -15.45 -11.86 4.49
N SER A 374 -15.11 -10.94 3.62
CA SER A 374 -14.22 -11.19 2.49
C SER A 374 -13.20 -10.07 2.34
N VAL A 375 -12.07 -10.43 1.76
CA VAL A 375 -11.06 -9.47 1.31
C VAL A 375 -10.76 -9.73 -0.16
N ALA A 376 -10.80 -8.67 -0.94
CA ALA A 376 -10.34 -8.66 -2.32
C ALA A 376 -9.02 -7.88 -2.38
N ILE A 377 -7.98 -8.49 -2.94
CA ILE A 377 -6.67 -7.85 -3.11
C ILE A 377 -6.37 -7.69 -4.59
N ASN A 378 -5.67 -6.62 -4.95
CA ASN A 378 -5.02 -6.46 -6.24
C ASN A 378 -3.51 -6.45 -6.03
N ALA A 379 -2.78 -7.05 -6.97
CA ALA A 379 -1.35 -7.25 -6.83
C ALA A 379 -0.62 -7.05 -8.15
N SER A 380 0.54 -6.45 -8.07
CA SER A 380 1.48 -6.33 -9.17
C SER A 380 2.59 -7.40 -9.08
N PRO A 381 3.09 -7.91 -10.21
CA PRO A 381 4.18 -8.89 -10.20
C PRO A 381 5.46 -8.28 -9.64
N VAL A 382 6.31 -9.11 -9.03
CA VAL A 382 7.62 -8.69 -8.50
C VAL A 382 8.43 -7.96 -9.56
N ALA A 383 8.41 -8.42 -10.80
CA ALA A 383 9.14 -7.82 -11.91
C ALA A 383 8.77 -6.35 -12.20
N PHE A 384 7.59 -5.88 -11.78
CA PHE A 384 7.19 -4.48 -11.92
C PHE A 384 7.73 -3.58 -10.81
N ASN A 385 8.25 -4.16 -9.75
CA ASN A 385 8.72 -3.42 -8.58
C ASN A 385 10.22 -3.57 -8.34
N THR A 386 10.78 -4.70 -8.79
CA THR A 386 12.18 -5.04 -8.57
C THR A 386 12.75 -5.49 -9.89
N PRO A 387 13.72 -4.78 -10.49
CA PRO A 387 14.34 -5.21 -11.73
C PRO A 387 15.04 -6.54 -11.53
N ALA A 388 15.06 -7.36 -12.56
CA ALA A 388 15.85 -8.59 -12.54
C ALA A 388 17.32 -8.24 -12.32
N THR A 389 17.96 -8.93 -11.38
CA THR A 389 19.38 -8.76 -11.10
C THR A 389 20.18 -9.17 -12.35
N ARG A 390 21.00 -8.26 -12.87
CA ARG A 390 21.91 -8.56 -13.98
C ARG A 390 23.19 -9.15 -13.40
N TRP A 391 23.87 -9.99 -14.19
CA TRP A 391 25.17 -10.52 -13.79
C TRP A 391 26.20 -9.45 -13.43
N GLN A 392 26.12 -8.31 -14.05
CA GLN A 392 27.01 -7.17 -13.76
C GLN A 392 26.76 -6.55 -12.37
N ASP A 393 25.55 -6.75 -11.83
CA ASP A 393 25.13 -6.20 -10.53
C ASP A 393 25.38 -7.20 -9.38
N VAL A 394 25.77 -8.45 -9.71
CA VAL A 394 26.11 -9.46 -8.73
C VAL A 394 27.51 -9.16 -8.18
N SER A 395 27.64 -9.10 -6.85
CA SER A 395 28.94 -8.88 -6.20
C SER A 395 30.00 -9.89 -6.69
N ALA A 396 31.19 -9.41 -7.01
CA ALA A 396 32.31 -10.28 -7.38
C ALA A 396 32.72 -11.28 -6.29
N SER A 397 32.24 -11.10 -5.06
CA SER A 397 32.40 -12.03 -3.95
C SER A 397 31.42 -13.20 -3.96
N GLU A 398 30.31 -13.09 -4.72
CA GLU A 398 29.34 -14.15 -4.84
C GLU A 398 29.82 -15.25 -5.79
N SER A 399 29.53 -16.49 -5.44
CA SER A 399 29.82 -17.66 -6.24
C SER A 399 28.59 -18.51 -6.41
N TRP A 400 28.55 -19.35 -7.44
CA TRP A 400 27.50 -20.32 -7.66
C TRP A 400 27.22 -21.22 -6.43
N SER A 401 28.19 -21.37 -5.55
CA SER A 401 28.07 -22.17 -4.34
C SER A 401 27.41 -21.42 -3.19
N THR A 402 27.35 -20.09 -3.24
CA THR A 402 26.69 -19.24 -2.21
C THR A 402 25.27 -18.88 -2.60
N ILE A 403 24.91 -18.98 -3.88
CA ILE A 403 23.55 -18.77 -4.36
C ILE A 403 22.69 -20.00 -4.03
N SER A 404 21.50 -19.80 -3.48
CA SER A 404 20.57 -20.89 -3.16
C SER A 404 20.30 -21.76 -4.39
N GLY A 405 20.49 -23.06 -4.26
CA GLY A 405 20.23 -24.03 -5.34
C GLY A 405 18.75 -24.16 -5.75
N THR A 406 17.85 -23.53 -5.00
CA THR A 406 16.41 -23.44 -5.31
C THR A 406 16.07 -22.17 -6.09
N LEU A 407 17.03 -21.25 -6.25
CA LEU A 407 16.83 -20.04 -7.00
C LEU A 407 16.76 -20.35 -8.49
N THR A 408 15.63 -20.11 -9.10
CA THR A 408 15.47 -20.15 -10.55
C THR A 408 15.77 -18.77 -11.15
N TRP A 409 16.15 -18.70 -12.41
CA TRP A 409 16.40 -17.43 -13.11
C TRP A 409 15.20 -16.47 -13.07
N ILE A 410 14.00 -17.02 -13.03
CA ILE A 410 12.77 -16.26 -12.97
C ILE A 410 12.52 -15.67 -11.56
N ASN A 411 13.12 -16.30 -10.55
CA ASN A 411 13.00 -15.91 -9.15
C ASN A 411 14.27 -15.23 -8.60
N ALA A 412 15.27 -15.02 -9.44
CA ALA A 412 16.52 -14.32 -9.07
C ALA A 412 16.35 -12.80 -8.91
N ILE A 413 15.11 -12.34 -8.86
CA ILE A 413 14.73 -10.95 -8.70
C ILE A 413 14.93 -10.56 -7.23
N GLY A 414 15.84 -9.65 -6.94
CA GLY A 414 16.09 -9.14 -5.58
C GLY A 414 16.85 -10.09 -4.64
N ALA A 415 17.39 -11.21 -5.11
CA ALA A 415 17.99 -12.22 -4.24
C ALA A 415 19.51 -12.05 -4.02
N VAL A 416 20.11 -10.97 -4.50
CA VAL A 416 21.54 -10.72 -4.31
C VAL A 416 21.75 -9.27 -3.89
N ALA A 417 21.73 -9.03 -2.61
CA ALA A 417 22.27 -7.83 -2.00
C ALA A 417 23.39 -8.24 -1.03
#